data_28f38581953ba6f09832fe773de49b05
#
_entry.id   28f38581953ba6f09832fe773de49b05
#
_cell.length_a   1.000
_cell.length_b   1.000
_cell.length_c   1.000
_cell.angle_alpha   90.00
_cell.angle_beta   90.00
_cell.angle_gamma   90.00
#
_symmetry.space_group_name_H-M   'P 1'
#
loop_
_entity.id
_entity.type
_entity.pdbx_description
1 polymer ?
#
loop_
_entity_poly.entity_id
_entity_poly.type
_entity_poly.pdbx_seq_one_letter_code
_entity_poly.pdbx_strand_id
1 'polypeptide(L)'
;DPSAVVSDYATLAPGVLIAAGAVVNVDSCISLGAIVNTRASVDHDCHIGAYSHICPAASLAGTVKVGAHSWLGIGSQIKQGICIGDDVIVGAGATVITDISDNLTVVGTPARPL
;
A
#
# COMPACT_ATOMS: atom_id res chain seq x y z
N ASP A 1 15.70 -2.57 3.57
CA ASP A 1 16.27 -3.45 4.59
C ASP A 1 16.72 -4.78 3.97
N PRO A 2 17.83 -5.35 4.41
CA PRO A 2 18.33 -6.61 3.82
C PRO A 2 17.39 -7.80 3.94
N SER A 3 16.47 -7.79 4.91
CA SER A 3 15.47 -8.86 5.06
C SER A 3 14.24 -8.67 4.18
N ALA A 4 14.10 -7.53 3.53
CA ALA A 4 13.01 -7.31 2.59
C ALA A 4 13.25 -8.11 1.30
N VAL A 5 12.16 -8.54 0.67
CA VAL A 5 12.21 -9.23 -0.61
C VAL A 5 11.62 -8.31 -1.67
N VAL A 6 12.48 -7.76 -2.50
CA VAL A 6 12.08 -6.84 -3.58
C VAL A 6 12.42 -7.48 -4.92
N SER A 7 11.42 -7.62 -5.78
CA SER A 7 11.64 -8.16 -7.13
C SER A 7 12.61 -7.27 -7.92
N ASP A 8 13.48 -7.89 -8.71
CA ASP A 8 14.38 -7.17 -9.61
C ASP A 8 13.60 -6.36 -10.66
N TYR A 9 12.36 -6.70 -10.91
CA TYR A 9 11.47 -6.01 -11.85
C TYR A 9 10.56 -4.97 -11.20
N ALA A 10 10.70 -4.74 -9.90
CA ALA A 10 10.02 -3.64 -9.24
C ALA A 10 10.82 -2.34 -9.45
N THR A 11 10.12 -1.21 -9.47
CA THR A 11 10.72 0.11 -9.60
C THR A 11 10.55 0.88 -8.31
N LEU A 12 11.66 1.34 -7.73
CA LEU A 12 11.68 2.14 -6.52
C LEU A 12 12.21 3.53 -6.83
N ALA A 13 11.40 4.55 -6.58
CA ALA A 13 11.82 5.95 -6.76
C ALA A 13 12.72 6.40 -5.59
N PRO A 14 13.38 7.59 -5.71
CA PRO A 14 14.18 8.11 -4.61
C PRO A 14 13.42 8.27 -3.30
N GLY A 15 14.11 8.05 -2.19
CA GLY A 15 13.55 8.25 -0.85
C GLY A 15 12.59 7.16 -0.38
N VAL A 16 12.39 6.10 -1.16
CA VAL A 16 11.54 4.97 -0.75
C VAL A 16 12.20 4.20 0.37
N LEU A 17 11.41 3.88 1.40
CA LEU A 17 11.83 3.02 2.49
C LEU A 17 11.11 1.68 2.39
N ILE A 18 11.86 0.60 2.30
CA ILE A 18 11.34 -0.77 2.37
C ILE A 18 11.87 -1.39 3.66
N ALA A 19 11.00 -1.61 4.62
CA ALA A 19 11.38 -2.04 5.96
C ALA A 19 11.57 -3.55 6.06
N ALA A 20 11.95 -4.01 7.24
CA ALA A 20 12.26 -5.41 7.51
C ALA A 20 11.10 -6.35 7.16
N GLY A 21 11.39 -7.41 6.42
CA GLY A 21 10.43 -8.44 6.07
C GLY A 21 9.35 -8.01 5.09
N ALA A 22 9.40 -6.78 4.57
CA ALA A 22 8.45 -6.33 3.55
C ALA A 22 8.69 -7.04 2.21
N VAL A 23 7.63 -7.15 1.42
CA VAL A 23 7.69 -7.80 0.11
C VAL A 23 7.16 -6.83 -0.95
N VAL A 24 7.92 -6.63 -2.01
CA VAL A 24 7.48 -5.87 -3.19
C VAL A 24 7.66 -6.76 -4.43
N ASN A 25 6.56 -7.16 -5.02
CA ASN A 25 6.56 -8.12 -6.12
C ASN A 25 6.75 -7.48 -7.50
N VAL A 26 6.81 -8.34 -8.51
CA VAL A 26 7.16 -8.01 -9.89
C VAL A 26 6.27 -6.89 -10.47
N ASP A 27 6.88 -6.00 -11.23
CA ASP A 27 6.24 -4.91 -11.96
C ASP A 27 5.49 -3.90 -11.08
N SER A 28 5.73 -3.91 -9.79
CA SER A 28 5.21 -2.87 -8.89
C SER A 28 6.10 -1.63 -8.95
N CYS A 29 5.47 -0.46 -8.83
CA CYS A 29 6.13 0.84 -8.83
C CYS A 29 5.87 1.54 -7.51
N ILE A 30 6.93 1.85 -6.78
CA ILE A 30 6.85 2.58 -5.51
C ILE A 30 7.40 3.97 -5.75
N SER A 31 6.55 4.97 -5.59
CA SER A 31 6.87 6.36 -5.94
C SER A 31 7.66 7.08 -4.85
N LEU A 32 8.08 8.29 -5.16
CA LEU A 32 8.96 9.13 -4.34
C LEU A 32 8.54 9.15 -2.87
N GLY A 33 9.47 8.84 -1.98
CA GLY A 33 9.29 8.98 -0.53
C GLY A 33 8.26 8.06 0.12
N ALA A 34 7.69 7.12 -0.63
CA ALA A 34 6.73 6.18 -0.06
C ALA A 34 7.40 5.18 0.88
N ILE A 35 6.61 4.65 1.81
CA ILE A 35 7.09 3.68 2.80
C ILE A 35 6.30 2.38 2.66
N VAL A 36 7.02 1.27 2.53
CA VAL A 36 6.48 -0.08 2.68
C VAL A 36 7.05 -0.63 3.98
N ASN A 37 6.26 -0.61 5.03
CA ASN A 37 6.72 -0.83 6.39
C ASN A 37 6.87 -2.32 6.72
N THR A 38 7.23 -2.59 7.95
CA THR A 38 7.60 -3.93 8.45
C THR A 38 6.58 -4.98 8.06
N ARG A 39 7.02 -6.03 7.36
CA ARG A 39 6.19 -7.16 6.92
C ARG A 39 5.00 -6.79 6.05
N ALA A 40 4.91 -5.56 5.57
CA ALA A 40 3.89 -5.23 4.59
C ALA A 40 4.17 -5.93 3.27
N SER A 41 3.14 -6.23 2.50
CA SER A 41 3.31 -6.85 1.20
C SER A 41 2.58 -6.07 0.11
N VAL A 42 3.31 -5.81 -0.96
CA VAL A 42 2.79 -5.20 -2.18
C VAL A 42 2.94 -6.24 -3.28
N ASP A 43 1.83 -6.78 -3.74
CA ASP A 43 1.84 -7.85 -4.73
C ASP A 43 2.14 -7.30 -6.14
N HIS A 44 1.99 -8.10 -7.17
CA HIS A 44 2.42 -7.76 -8.53
C HIS A 44 1.62 -6.59 -9.11
N ASP A 45 2.26 -5.81 -9.98
CA ASP A 45 1.63 -4.73 -10.77
C ASP A 45 0.91 -3.67 -9.93
N CYS A 46 1.36 -3.42 -8.73
CA CYS A 46 0.84 -2.36 -7.88
C CYS A 46 1.52 -1.02 -8.18
N HIS A 47 0.80 0.07 -7.89
CA HIS A 47 1.35 1.43 -7.94
C HIS A 47 1.10 2.11 -6.61
N ILE A 48 2.17 2.51 -5.93
CA ILE A 48 2.08 3.23 -4.65
C ILE A 48 2.51 4.67 -4.91
N GLY A 49 1.60 5.60 -4.68
CA GLY A 49 1.83 7.02 -4.91
C GLY A 49 2.84 7.64 -3.95
N ALA A 50 3.32 8.83 -4.32
CA ALA A 50 4.34 9.54 -3.57
C ALA A 50 3.92 9.78 -2.12
N TYR A 51 4.85 9.57 -1.19
CA TYR A 51 4.70 9.81 0.25
C TYR A 51 3.56 9.03 0.91
N SER A 52 3.05 8.01 0.26
CA SER A 52 2.07 7.12 0.89
C SER A 52 2.75 6.14 1.82
N HIS A 53 2.04 5.72 2.86
CA HIS A 53 2.56 4.83 3.87
C HIS A 53 1.76 3.54 3.91
N ILE A 54 2.39 2.46 3.54
CA ILE A 54 1.85 1.11 3.68
C ILE A 54 2.32 0.61 5.03
N CYS A 55 1.45 0.65 6.03
CA CYS A 55 1.80 0.41 7.42
C CYS A 55 2.19 -1.05 7.68
N PRO A 56 2.78 -1.36 8.86
CA PRO A 56 3.21 -2.72 9.16
C PRO A 56 2.11 -3.76 8.93
N ALA A 57 2.47 -4.87 8.30
CA ALA A 57 1.59 -6.00 8.02
C ALA A 57 0.37 -5.68 7.13
N ALA A 58 0.30 -4.51 6.52
CA ALA A 58 -0.72 -4.25 5.50
C ALA A 58 -0.42 -5.08 4.25
N SER A 59 -1.47 -5.61 3.63
CA SER A 59 -1.34 -6.52 2.49
C SER A 59 -2.14 -6.00 1.31
N LEU A 60 -1.46 -5.76 0.20
CA LEU A 60 -2.08 -5.35 -1.05
C LEU A 60 -1.99 -6.51 -2.04
N ALA A 61 -3.14 -6.95 -2.53
CA ALA A 61 -3.19 -7.94 -3.60
C ALA A 61 -2.79 -7.31 -4.95
N GLY A 62 -2.76 -8.11 -6.01
CA GLY A 62 -2.26 -7.64 -7.30
C GLY A 62 -3.05 -6.48 -7.90
N THR A 63 -2.37 -5.65 -8.69
CA THR A 63 -2.94 -4.55 -9.48
C THR A 63 -3.67 -3.48 -8.65
N VAL A 64 -3.30 -3.31 -7.39
CA VAL A 64 -3.82 -2.24 -6.53
C VAL A 64 -3.09 -0.93 -6.84
N LYS A 65 -3.84 0.15 -6.94
CA LYS A 65 -3.29 1.50 -7.12
C LYS A 65 -3.62 2.35 -5.92
N VAL A 66 -2.60 2.94 -5.33
CA VAL A 66 -2.72 3.85 -4.19
C VAL A 66 -2.21 5.22 -4.62
N GLY A 67 -3.00 6.23 -4.40
CA GLY A 67 -2.63 7.62 -4.71
C GLY A 67 -1.54 8.16 -3.79
N ALA A 68 -1.28 9.46 -3.88
CA ALA A 68 -0.27 10.13 -3.07
C ALA A 68 -0.79 10.43 -1.66
N HIS A 69 0.13 10.49 -0.70
CA HIS A 69 -0.15 10.90 0.68
C HIS A 69 -1.25 10.09 1.36
N SER A 70 -1.43 8.83 0.97
CA SER A 70 -2.42 7.95 1.59
C SER A 70 -1.77 7.08 2.66
N TRP A 71 -2.57 6.69 3.63
CA TRP A 71 -2.14 5.94 4.81
C TRP A 71 -2.97 4.65 4.90
N LEU A 72 -2.33 3.51 4.65
CA LEU A 72 -2.96 2.20 4.77
C LEU A 72 -2.56 1.61 6.11
N GLY A 73 -3.49 1.58 7.05
CA GLY A 73 -3.24 1.27 8.45
C GLY A 73 -2.72 -0.14 8.70
N ILE A 74 -2.20 -0.35 9.91
CA ILE A 74 -1.62 -1.62 10.34
C ILE A 74 -2.58 -2.77 10.06
N GLY A 75 -2.09 -3.82 9.39
CA GLY A 75 -2.86 -5.02 9.13
C GLY A 75 -4.05 -4.85 8.19
N SER A 76 -4.19 -3.71 7.53
CA SER A 76 -5.25 -3.54 6.53
C SER A 76 -5.01 -4.46 5.34
N GLN A 77 -6.11 -4.84 4.68
CA GLN A 77 -6.07 -5.75 3.54
C GLN A 77 -6.82 -5.12 2.37
N ILE A 78 -6.18 -5.09 1.22
CA ILE A 78 -6.72 -4.45 0.02
C ILE A 78 -6.89 -5.52 -1.07
N LYS A 79 -8.14 -5.69 -1.52
CA LYS A 79 -8.51 -6.64 -2.56
C LYS A 79 -7.82 -6.29 -3.89
N GLN A 80 -7.56 -7.30 -4.73
CA GLN A 80 -6.96 -7.08 -6.04
C GLN A 80 -7.77 -6.09 -6.89
N GLY A 81 -7.06 -5.29 -7.68
CA GLY A 81 -7.65 -4.36 -8.64
C GLY A 81 -8.27 -3.10 -8.04
N ILE A 82 -8.18 -2.89 -6.75
CA ILE A 82 -8.74 -1.72 -6.09
C ILE A 82 -7.92 -0.47 -6.40
N CYS A 83 -8.62 0.66 -6.60
CA CYS A 83 -8.02 1.98 -6.67
C CYS A 83 -8.32 2.76 -5.41
N ILE A 84 -7.27 3.21 -4.73
CA ILE A 84 -7.35 4.09 -3.55
C ILE A 84 -6.81 5.46 -3.97
N GLY A 85 -7.58 6.49 -3.70
CA GLY A 85 -7.23 7.86 -4.12
C GLY A 85 -6.10 8.49 -3.32
N ASP A 86 -5.99 9.81 -3.48
CA ASP A 86 -5.03 10.62 -2.73
C ASP A 86 -5.58 10.99 -1.36
N ASP A 87 -4.70 11.19 -0.38
CA ASP A 87 -5.05 11.64 0.96
C ASP A 87 -6.13 10.78 1.63
N VAL A 88 -6.07 9.48 1.39
CA VAL A 88 -6.99 8.49 1.98
C VAL A 88 -6.37 7.92 3.24
N ILE A 89 -7.19 7.69 4.25
CA ILE A 89 -6.79 6.95 5.46
C ILE A 89 -7.61 5.68 5.53
N VAL A 90 -6.92 4.54 5.52
CA VAL A 90 -7.52 3.23 5.77
C VAL A 90 -7.18 2.84 7.20
N GLY A 91 -8.20 2.62 8.02
CA GLY A 91 -8.01 2.28 9.43
C GLY A 91 -7.32 0.94 9.63
N ALA A 92 -6.71 0.74 10.80
CA ALA A 92 -6.04 -0.50 11.16
C ALA A 92 -7.00 -1.68 11.04
N GLY A 93 -6.53 -2.77 10.44
CA GLY A 93 -7.30 -4.00 10.29
C GLY A 93 -8.47 -3.91 9.31
N ALA A 94 -8.67 -2.80 8.63
CA ALA A 94 -9.76 -2.66 7.66
C ALA A 94 -9.55 -3.56 6.45
N THR A 95 -10.64 -4.04 5.88
CA THR A 95 -10.63 -4.85 4.65
C THR A 95 -11.32 -4.07 3.54
N VAL A 96 -10.56 -3.64 2.55
CA VAL A 96 -11.05 -2.80 1.44
C VAL A 96 -11.40 -3.69 0.26
N ILE A 97 -12.67 -3.67 -0.14
CA ILE A 97 -13.18 -4.46 -1.25
C ILE A 97 -13.79 -3.63 -2.39
N THR A 98 -13.84 -2.30 -2.23
CA THR A 98 -14.29 -1.36 -3.25
C THR A 98 -13.33 -0.18 -3.35
N ASP A 99 -13.33 0.51 -4.49
CA ASP A 99 -12.51 1.69 -4.69
C ASP A 99 -12.83 2.78 -3.67
N ILE A 100 -11.81 3.57 -3.31
CA ILE A 100 -11.94 4.65 -2.34
C ILE A 100 -11.54 5.96 -3.01
N SER A 101 -12.45 6.93 -2.98
CA SER A 101 -12.21 8.27 -3.52
C SER A 101 -11.27 9.08 -2.63
N ASP A 102 -10.71 10.15 -3.20
CA ASP A 102 -9.78 11.03 -2.48
C ASP A 102 -10.39 11.57 -1.17
N ASN A 103 -9.52 11.83 -0.22
CA ASN A 103 -9.80 12.51 1.05
C ASN A 103 -10.78 11.78 1.98
N LEU A 104 -11.00 10.49 1.78
CA LEU A 104 -11.86 9.71 2.67
C LEU A 104 -11.04 8.99 3.74
N THR A 105 -11.66 8.82 4.90
CA THR A 105 -11.21 7.89 5.94
C THR A 105 -12.19 6.73 5.96
N VAL A 106 -11.68 5.51 5.82
CA VAL A 106 -12.49 4.29 5.81
C VAL A 106 -12.03 3.34 6.91
N VAL A 107 -12.99 2.64 7.51
CA VAL A 107 -12.72 1.70 8.62
C VAL A 107 -13.60 0.47 8.49
N GLY A 108 -13.16 -0.62 9.09
CA GLY A 108 -13.97 -1.82 9.29
C GLY A 108 -13.83 -2.88 8.21
N THR A 109 -14.63 -3.91 8.35
CA THR A 109 -14.71 -5.07 7.44
C THR A 109 -16.17 -5.32 7.09
N PRO A 110 -16.62 -5.03 5.86
CA PRO A 110 -15.89 -4.31 4.82
C PRO A 110 -15.66 -2.85 5.20
N ALA A 111 -14.56 -2.27 4.69
CA ALA A 111 -14.23 -0.89 4.96
C ALA A 111 -15.29 0.07 4.41
N ARG A 112 -15.68 1.02 5.22
CA ARG A 112 -16.68 2.04 4.87
C ARG A 112 -16.26 3.40 5.37
N PRO A 113 -16.69 4.48 4.70
CA PRO A 113 -16.40 5.83 5.18
C PRO A 113 -16.85 6.03 6.63
N LEU A 114 -15.98 6.68 7.35
CA LEU A 114 -16.20 7.02 8.76
C LEU A 114 -17.26 8.12 8.89
#